data_0dfe99377a994c83a02da0b81d6d5b92
#
_entry.id   0dfe99377a994c83a02da0b81d6d5b92
#
_cell.length_a   1.000
_cell.length_b   1.000
_cell.length_c   1.000
_cell.angle_alpha   90.00
_cell.angle_beta   90.00
_cell.angle_gamma   90.00
#
_symmetry.space_group_name_H-M   'P 1'
#
loop_
_entity.id
_entity.type
_entity.pdbx_description
1 polymer ?
#
loop_
_entity_poly.entity_id
_entity_poly.type
_entity_poly.pdbx_seq_one_letter_code
_entity_poly.pdbx_strand_id
1 'polypeptide(L)'
;MLLQAVYGVLCGDLIMTLYNQCIPYEKTEGESQKAVDDSVEMAEELFCKKLLRWKEVSALMKKIIARFVKVQRRKEEKIKVGVVGEIYVKYSPLGNNNLEQFLLSEGCEVVCPGLFDFLLYCTHNTEFDCELYGIGRAKAAVMRRVNRFLCGRKSDMIRLIEANSDFQPPCHFENTIESTRGYIGKGVKMGEGWLLTAEMVELIQHYHVNNIVCTQPFGCLPNHICGKGVMRIIKEKNPQANIVAVDYDSSASKVNQQNRIKLMLANARLIAAGQNPPSKPDREQEQSAAQGEERNQSAKLPKGFAASRTEPEEEKLATV
;
A
#
# COMPACT_ATOMS: atom_id res chain seq x y z
N MET A 1 -14.33 -1.03 -25.16
CA MET A 1 -14.36 -0.16 -23.99
C MET A 1 -13.77 -0.83 -22.73
N LEU A 2 -14.33 -1.91 -22.16
CA LEU A 2 -13.78 -2.56 -20.95
C LEU A 2 -12.31 -3.00 -21.11
N LEU A 3 -11.96 -3.66 -22.21
CA LEU A 3 -10.59 -4.12 -22.45
C LEU A 3 -9.60 -2.95 -22.63
N GLN A 4 -10.05 -1.84 -23.19
CA GLN A 4 -9.23 -0.62 -23.30
C GLN A 4 -8.94 -0.03 -21.90
N ALA A 5 -9.95 0.01 -21.02
CA ALA A 5 -9.76 0.45 -19.63
C ALA A 5 -8.75 -0.44 -18.89
N VAL A 6 -8.84 -1.76 -19.04
CA VAL A 6 -7.87 -2.72 -18.48
C VAL A 6 -6.45 -2.47 -18.96
N TYR A 7 -6.27 -2.23 -20.27
CA TYR A 7 -4.95 -1.90 -20.81
C TYR A 7 -4.47 -0.51 -20.39
N GLY A 8 -5.40 0.44 -20.22
CA GLY A 8 -5.09 1.78 -19.70
C GLY A 8 -4.52 1.71 -18.27
N VAL A 9 -5.17 0.93 -17.38
CA VAL A 9 -4.65 0.72 -16.01
C VAL A 9 -3.25 0.11 -16.05
N LEU A 10 -3.02 -0.90 -16.88
CA LEU A 10 -1.72 -1.56 -16.98
C LEU A 10 -0.62 -0.60 -17.51
N CYS A 11 -0.96 0.28 -18.46
CA CYS A 11 -0.03 1.32 -18.94
C CYS A 11 0.21 2.40 -17.86
N GLY A 12 -0.81 2.77 -17.10
CA GLY A 12 -0.70 3.69 -15.97
C GLY A 12 0.24 3.15 -14.89
N ASP A 13 0.08 1.89 -14.51
CA ASP A 13 0.97 1.22 -13.56
C ASP A 13 2.42 1.16 -14.05
N LEU A 14 2.63 0.90 -15.36
CA LEU A 14 3.95 0.96 -15.96
C LEU A 14 4.56 2.35 -15.82
N ILE A 15 3.84 3.41 -16.19
CA ILE A 15 4.32 4.80 -16.10
C ILE A 15 4.66 5.14 -14.65
N MET A 16 3.77 4.84 -13.69
CA MET A 16 3.98 5.08 -12.27
C MET A 16 5.23 4.35 -11.74
N THR A 17 5.38 3.07 -12.09
CA THR A 17 6.54 2.26 -11.67
C THR A 17 7.86 2.83 -12.17
N LEU A 18 7.91 3.28 -13.42
CA LEU A 18 9.12 3.86 -14.02
C LEU A 18 9.39 5.27 -13.49
N TYR A 19 8.35 6.09 -13.31
CA TYR A 19 8.45 7.43 -12.75
C TYR A 19 9.02 7.41 -11.33
N ASN A 20 8.49 6.57 -10.45
CA ASN A 20 8.93 6.46 -9.06
C ASN A 20 10.40 6.01 -8.94
N GLN A 21 10.92 5.25 -9.92
CA GLN A 21 12.32 4.86 -10.00
C GLN A 21 13.21 5.89 -10.71
N CYS A 22 12.64 6.92 -11.36
CA CYS A 22 13.40 7.98 -12.02
C CYS A 22 13.49 9.26 -11.19
N ILE A 23 12.35 9.74 -10.69
CA ILE A 23 12.24 11.08 -10.10
C ILE A 23 13.19 11.33 -8.93
N PRO A 24 13.43 10.40 -7.97
CA PRO A 24 14.33 10.66 -6.87
C PRO A 24 15.80 10.74 -7.29
N TYR A 25 16.13 10.27 -8.49
CA TYR A 25 17.50 10.16 -9.00
C TYR A 25 17.78 11.05 -10.22
N GLU A 26 16.80 11.76 -10.76
CA GLU A 26 17.00 12.56 -11.96
C GLU A 26 18.11 13.61 -11.79
N LYS A 27 18.94 13.79 -12.84
CA LYS A 27 20.01 14.79 -12.86
C LYS A 27 19.48 16.18 -13.21
N THR A 28 18.53 16.21 -14.10
CA THR A 28 17.87 17.45 -14.57
C THR A 28 16.45 17.43 -14.03
N GLU A 29 16.13 18.41 -13.19
CA GLU A 29 14.81 18.55 -12.59
C GLU A 29 13.70 18.66 -13.66
N GLY A 30 12.64 17.88 -13.46
CA GLY A 30 11.47 17.84 -14.36
C GLY A 30 11.61 16.89 -15.55
N GLU A 31 12.75 16.24 -15.76
CA GLU A 31 12.94 15.31 -16.87
C GLU A 31 12.06 14.06 -16.73
N SER A 32 11.89 13.59 -15.51
CA SER A 32 10.99 12.47 -15.19
C SER A 32 9.53 12.84 -15.43
N GLN A 33 9.10 14.03 -15.04
CA GLN A 33 7.75 14.51 -15.30
C GLN A 33 7.48 14.64 -16.81
N LYS A 34 8.42 15.19 -17.57
CA LYS A 34 8.33 15.24 -19.02
C LYS A 34 8.21 13.85 -19.65
N ALA A 35 8.88 12.84 -19.08
CA ALA A 35 8.73 11.47 -19.54
C ALA A 35 7.32 10.92 -19.28
N VAL A 36 6.67 11.30 -18.17
CA VAL A 36 5.25 11.00 -17.90
C VAL A 36 4.37 11.67 -18.95
N ASP A 37 4.52 12.98 -19.18
CA ASP A 37 3.68 13.75 -20.08
C ASP A 37 3.76 13.19 -21.53
N ASP A 38 4.99 12.96 -22.03
CA ASP A 38 5.22 12.32 -23.32
C ASP A 38 4.59 10.91 -23.42
N SER A 39 4.60 10.15 -22.31
CA SER A 39 4.03 8.79 -22.26
C SER A 39 2.51 8.80 -22.24
N VAL A 40 1.92 9.76 -21.54
CA VAL A 40 0.46 9.97 -21.50
C VAL A 40 -0.03 10.37 -22.88
N GLU A 41 0.62 11.32 -23.56
CA GLU A 41 0.28 11.75 -24.92
C GLU A 41 0.30 10.56 -25.89
N MET A 42 1.35 9.75 -25.87
CA MET A 42 1.43 8.53 -26.70
C MET A 42 0.31 7.52 -26.37
N ALA A 43 -0.09 7.44 -25.10
CA ALA A 43 -1.17 6.55 -24.67
C ALA A 43 -2.53 7.10 -25.15
N GLU A 44 -2.80 8.39 -25.01
CA GLU A 44 -4.04 9.03 -25.49
C GLU A 44 -4.24 8.81 -26.98
N GLU A 45 -3.22 9.04 -27.81
CA GLU A 45 -3.29 8.78 -29.26
C GLU A 45 -3.68 7.34 -29.57
N LEU A 46 -3.13 6.37 -28.83
CA LEU A 46 -3.43 4.96 -29.07
C LEU A 46 -4.83 4.59 -28.59
N PHE A 47 -5.23 5.06 -27.40
CA PHE A 47 -6.49 4.67 -26.76
C PHE A 47 -7.72 5.35 -27.37
N CYS A 48 -7.57 6.40 -28.18
CA CYS A 48 -8.63 6.98 -29.00
C CYS A 48 -9.12 6.05 -30.13
N LYS A 49 -8.39 4.98 -30.45
CA LYS A 49 -8.81 4.01 -31.48
C LYS A 49 -10.01 3.21 -31.01
N LYS A 50 -10.98 2.96 -31.91
CA LYS A 50 -12.16 2.14 -31.61
C LYS A 50 -11.81 0.68 -31.27
N LEU A 51 -10.80 0.13 -31.96
CA LEU A 51 -10.33 -1.25 -31.74
C LEU A 51 -8.85 -1.23 -31.41
N LEU A 52 -8.49 -1.83 -30.27
CA LEU A 52 -7.13 -1.85 -29.77
C LEU A 52 -6.66 -3.31 -29.71
N ARG A 53 -5.55 -3.60 -30.40
CA ARG A 53 -4.89 -4.91 -30.38
C ARG A 53 -3.75 -4.94 -29.37
N TRP A 54 -3.55 -6.06 -28.69
CA TRP A 54 -2.47 -6.21 -27.72
C TRP A 54 -1.08 -5.89 -28.27
N LYS A 55 -0.83 -6.23 -29.55
CA LYS A 55 0.45 -5.90 -30.20
C LYS A 55 0.74 -4.40 -30.24
N GLU A 56 -0.31 -3.56 -30.39
CA GLU A 56 -0.17 -2.11 -30.38
C GLU A 56 0.11 -1.58 -28.96
N VAL A 57 -0.55 -2.15 -27.94
CA VAL A 57 -0.31 -1.82 -26.52
C VAL A 57 1.11 -2.22 -26.11
N SER A 58 1.54 -3.42 -26.48
CA SER A 58 2.91 -3.88 -26.21
C SER A 58 3.98 -3.00 -26.90
N ALA A 59 3.70 -2.51 -28.11
CA ALA A 59 4.56 -1.55 -28.79
C ALA A 59 4.60 -0.18 -28.10
N LEU A 60 3.45 0.28 -27.58
CA LEU A 60 3.38 1.50 -26.76
C LEU A 60 4.21 1.34 -25.47
N MET A 61 4.05 0.24 -24.72
CA MET A 61 4.83 -0.02 -23.50
C MET A 61 6.34 0.01 -23.76
N LYS A 62 6.81 -0.55 -24.88
CA LYS A 62 8.23 -0.45 -25.27
C LYS A 62 8.68 1.00 -25.48
N LYS A 63 7.84 1.84 -26.10
CA LYS A 63 8.15 3.25 -26.29
C LYS A 63 8.21 4.01 -24.96
N ILE A 64 7.27 3.73 -24.06
CA ILE A 64 7.25 4.28 -22.69
C ILE A 64 8.53 3.90 -21.96
N ILE A 65 8.90 2.63 -21.91
CA ILE A 65 10.14 2.17 -21.28
C ILE A 65 11.35 2.90 -21.89
N ALA A 66 11.45 2.94 -23.22
CA ALA A 66 12.55 3.61 -23.91
C ALA A 66 12.61 5.12 -23.63
N ARG A 67 11.47 5.76 -23.33
CA ARG A 67 11.42 7.17 -22.94
C ARG A 67 11.99 7.39 -21.53
N PHE A 68 11.64 6.53 -20.56
CA PHE A 68 12.17 6.61 -19.21
C PHE A 68 13.66 6.20 -19.12
N VAL A 69 14.13 5.26 -19.91
CA VAL A 69 15.56 4.88 -19.99
C VAL A 69 16.43 6.07 -20.40
N LYS A 70 15.91 7.04 -21.15
CA LYS A 70 16.65 8.27 -21.54
C LYS A 70 16.81 9.28 -20.40
N VAL A 71 16.00 9.18 -19.33
CA VAL A 71 16.13 10.03 -18.16
C VAL A 71 17.47 9.75 -17.49
N GLN A 72 18.31 10.78 -17.38
CA GLN A 72 19.62 10.63 -16.75
C GLN A 72 19.47 10.57 -15.23
N ARG A 73 19.94 9.46 -14.63
CA ARG A 73 19.82 9.20 -13.18
C ARG A 73 21.20 9.28 -12.50
N ARG A 74 21.20 9.76 -11.25
CA ARG A 74 22.36 9.68 -10.37
C ARG A 74 22.52 8.27 -9.85
N LYS A 75 23.76 7.82 -9.64
CA LYS A 75 24.07 6.54 -9.00
C LYS A 75 24.23 6.78 -7.49
N GLU A 76 23.15 6.86 -6.79
CA GLU A 76 23.10 6.99 -5.33
C GLU A 76 22.06 6.03 -4.77
N GLU A 77 22.23 5.62 -3.53
CA GLU A 77 21.23 4.84 -2.83
C GLU A 77 20.34 5.75 -1.99
N LYS A 78 19.03 5.57 -2.10
CA LYS A 78 18.04 6.27 -1.29
C LYS A 78 17.27 5.31 -0.42
N ILE A 79 16.74 5.83 0.67
CA ILE A 79 15.80 5.06 1.50
C ILE A 79 14.55 4.81 0.68
N LYS A 80 14.23 3.52 0.48
CA LYS A 80 13.00 3.11 -0.19
C LYS A 80 11.86 3.04 0.82
N VAL A 81 10.70 3.59 0.43
CA VAL A 81 9.49 3.61 1.23
C VAL A 81 8.33 3.03 0.43
N GLY A 82 7.78 1.91 0.92
CA GLY A 82 6.58 1.30 0.36
C GLY A 82 5.33 2.08 0.78
N VAL A 83 4.41 2.30 -0.15
CA VAL A 83 3.09 2.89 0.13
C VAL A 83 2.03 1.87 -0.21
N VAL A 84 1.30 1.41 0.82
CA VAL A 84 0.18 0.47 0.71
C VAL A 84 -1.03 1.06 1.41
N GLY A 85 -2.21 0.50 1.20
CA GLY A 85 -3.41 0.94 1.91
C GLY A 85 -4.67 0.96 1.07
N GLU A 86 -5.67 1.70 1.54
CA GLU A 86 -6.94 1.86 0.85
C GLU A 86 -6.72 2.55 -0.51
N ILE A 87 -7.36 2.04 -1.55
CA ILE A 87 -7.09 2.41 -2.94
C ILE A 87 -7.16 3.92 -3.19
N TYR A 88 -8.26 4.57 -2.75
CA TYR A 88 -8.39 6.01 -2.98
C TYR A 88 -7.30 6.79 -2.25
N VAL A 89 -7.08 6.50 -0.98
CA VAL A 89 -6.05 7.17 -0.16
C VAL A 89 -4.64 6.86 -0.68
N LYS A 90 -4.40 5.64 -1.15
CA LYS A 90 -3.10 5.21 -1.68
C LYS A 90 -2.70 6.01 -2.93
N TYR A 91 -3.62 6.19 -3.89
CA TYR A 91 -3.30 6.79 -5.19
C TYR A 91 -3.71 8.25 -5.35
N SER A 92 -4.53 8.82 -4.45
CA SER A 92 -5.01 10.19 -4.58
C SER A 92 -4.17 11.17 -3.76
N PRO A 93 -3.45 12.10 -4.39
CA PRO A 93 -2.71 13.16 -3.67
C PRO A 93 -3.62 14.02 -2.80
N LEU A 94 -4.89 14.21 -3.19
CA LEU A 94 -5.90 14.89 -2.38
C LEU A 94 -6.26 14.05 -1.13
N GLY A 95 -6.39 12.74 -1.29
CA GLY A 95 -6.76 11.83 -0.20
C GLY A 95 -5.65 11.61 0.83
N ASN A 96 -4.39 11.72 0.42
CA ASN A 96 -3.22 11.43 1.27
C ASN A 96 -2.32 12.64 1.56
N ASN A 97 -2.81 13.87 1.35
CA ASN A 97 -2.06 15.11 1.59
C ASN A 97 -0.72 15.20 0.84
N ASN A 98 -0.68 14.71 -0.41
CA ASN A 98 0.52 14.64 -1.26
C ASN A 98 1.65 13.81 -0.64
N LEU A 99 1.34 12.61 -0.14
CA LEU A 99 2.29 11.73 0.54
C LEU A 99 3.54 11.43 -0.30
N GLU A 100 3.39 11.12 -1.59
CA GLU A 100 4.53 10.81 -2.46
C GLU A 100 5.48 12.00 -2.58
N GLN A 101 4.97 13.21 -2.80
CA GLN A 101 5.78 14.43 -2.84
C GLN A 101 6.46 14.71 -1.49
N PHE A 102 5.78 14.43 -0.38
CA PHE A 102 6.37 14.55 0.94
C PHE A 102 7.54 13.57 1.11
N LEU A 103 7.39 12.31 0.73
CA LEU A 103 8.47 11.32 0.80
C LEU A 103 9.64 11.67 -0.12
N LEU A 104 9.38 12.18 -1.33
CA LEU A 104 10.41 12.69 -2.24
C LEU A 104 11.16 13.87 -1.64
N SER A 105 10.47 14.81 -0.98
CA SER A 105 11.10 15.96 -0.30
C SER A 105 11.97 15.54 0.89
N GLU A 106 11.70 14.38 1.51
CA GLU A 106 12.51 13.75 2.54
C GLU A 106 13.69 12.93 1.95
N GLY A 107 13.87 12.92 0.63
CA GLY A 107 14.94 12.24 -0.07
C GLY A 107 14.74 10.73 -0.25
N CYS A 108 13.50 10.26 -0.25
CA CYS A 108 13.16 8.83 -0.39
C CYS A 108 12.81 8.45 -1.82
N GLU A 109 12.98 7.16 -2.14
CA GLU A 109 12.35 6.52 -3.30
C GLU A 109 11.02 5.90 -2.86
N VAL A 110 9.94 6.21 -3.59
CA VAL A 110 8.61 5.65 -3.31
C VAL A 110 8.41 4.37 -4.12
N VAL A 111 7.96 3.31 -3.45
CA VAL A 111 7.57 2.05 -4.09
C VAL A 111 6.09 1.80 -3.82
N CYS A 112 5.26 1.97 -4.85
CA CYS A 112 3.81 1.82 -4.76
C CYS A 112 3.37 0.64 -5.65
N PRO A 113 2.77 -0.43 -5.09
CA PRO A 113 2.19 -1.51 -5.88
C PRO A 113 1.10 -1.01 -6.82
N GLY A 114 1.00 -1.58 -8.02
CA GLY A 114 0.10 -1.11 -9.07
C GLY A 114 -1.38 -1.40 -8.80
N LEU A 115 -2.25 -0.60 -9.41
CA LEU A 115 -3.70 -0.77 -9.34
C LEU A 115 -4.18 -2.05 -10.09
N PHE A 116 -3.41 -2.53 -11.04
CA PHE A 116 -3.72 -3.74 -11.79
C PHE A 116 -3.79 -4.98 -10.88
N ASP A 117 -3.02 -5.01 -9.80
CA ASP A 117 -3.07 -6.10 -8.83
C ASP A 117 -4.41 -6.18 -8.10
N PHE A 118 -5.09 -5.05 -7.91
CA PHE A 118 -6.44 -5.06 -7.38
C PHE A 118 -7.46 -5.66 -8.37
N LEU A 119 -7.30 -5.46 -9.67
CA LEU A 119 -8.13 -6.15 -10.68
C LEU A 119 -7.90 -7.66 -10.66
N LEU A 120 -6.65 -8.09 -10.53
CA LEU A 120 -6.29 -9.50 -10.39
C LEU A 120 -6.86 -10.10 -9.11
N TYR A 121 -6.76 -9.38 -8.00
CA TYR A 121 -7.36 -9.73 -6.71
C TYR A 121 -8.88 -9.94 -6.81
N CYS A 122 -9.60 -9.02 -7.44
CA CYS A 122 -11.06 -9.13 -7.62
C CYS A 122 -11.46 -10.37 -8.43
N THR A 123 -10.72 -10.69 -9.50
CA THR A 123 -10.99 -11.88 -10.32
C THR A 123 -10.63 -13.17 -9.59
N HIS A 124 -9.52 -13.18 -8.86
CA HIS A 124 -9.07 -14.31 -8.04
C HIS A 124 -10.04 -14.63 -6.90
N ASN A 125 -10.56 -13.63 -6.21
CA ASN A 125 -11.51 -13.83 -5.12
C ASN A 125 -12.79 -14.55 -5.57
N THR A 126 -13.28 -14.29 -6.80
CA THR A 126 -14.44 -15.00 -7.34
C THR A 126 -14.16 -16.49 -7.57
N GLU A 127 -12.95 -16.84 -7.95
CA GLU A 127 -12.52 -18.23 -8.06
C GLU A 127 -12.41 -18.88 -6.67
N PHE A 128 -11.78 -18.18 -5.74
CA PHE A 128 -11.59 -18.66 -4.38
C PHE A 128 -12.90 -18.83 -3.60
N ASP A 129 -13.96 -18.07 -3.91
CA ASP A 129 -15.30 -18.27 -3.37
C ASP A 129 -15.86 -19.65 -3.71
N CYS A 130 -15.57 -20.12 -4.91
CA CYS A 130 -16.01 -21.47 -5.30
C CYS A 130 -15.27 -22.55 -4.50
N GLU A 131 -14.01 -22.34 -4.17
CA GLU A 131 -13.23 -23.25 -3.32
C GLU A 131 -13.74 -23.24 -1.88
N LEU A 132 -14.03 -22.05 -1.33
CA LEU A 132 -14.46 -21.89 0.07
C LEU A 132 -15.89 -22.36 0.33
N TYR A 133 -16.82 -22.04 -0.59
CA TYR A 133 -18.24 -22.19 -0.35
C TYR A 133 -18.91 -23.22 -1.27
N GLY A 134 -18.19 -23.78 -2.24
CA GLY A 134 -18.71 -24.77 -3.20
C GLY A 134 -19.73 -24.22 -4.19
N ILE A 135 -19.91 -22.89 -4.28
CA ILE A 135 -20.93 -22.22 -5.10
C ILE A 135 -20.33 -21.57 -6.35
N GLY A 136 -21.15 -21.36 -7.37
CA GLY A 136 -20.78 -20.54 -8.52
C GLY A 136 -19.74 -21.16 -9.46
N ARG A 137 -19.67 -22.48 -9.61
CA ARG A 137 -18.66 -23.20 -10.42
C ARG A 137 -18.51 -22.67 -11.84
N ALA A 138 -19.61 -22.33 -12.53
CA ALA A 138 -19.56 -21.77 -13.88
C ALA A 138 -18.92 -20.38 -13.89
N LYS A 139 -19.29 -19.51 -12.93
CA LYS A 139 -18.71 -18.17 -12.76
C LYS A 139 -17.22 -18.28 -12.44
N ALA A 140 -16.83 -19.18 -11.55
CA ALA A 140 -15.43 -19.42 -11.20
C ALA A 140 -14.61 -19.88 -12.41
N ALA A 141 -15.13 -20.78 -13.25
CA ALA A 141 -14.47 -21.23 -14.47
C ALA A 141 -14.24 -20.09 -15.49
N VAL A 142 -15.20 -19.18 -15.62
CA VAL A 142 -15.04 -17.98 -16.46
C VAL A 142 -13.99 -17.06 -15.86
N MET A 143 -14.10 -16.74 -14.55
CA MET A 143 -13.16 -15.83 -13.88
C MET A 143 -11.72 -16.36 -13.85
N ARG A 144 -11.54 -17.68 -13.76
CA ARG A 144 -10.21 -18.31 -13.91
C ARG A 144 -9.58 -18.03 -15.27
N ARG A 145 -10.37 -18.04 -16.35
CA ARG A 145 -9.88 -17.69 -17.68
C ARG A 145 -9.54 -16.21 -17.80
N VAL A 146 -10.40 -15.34 -17.23
CA VAL A 146 -10.15 -13.90 -17.19
C VAL A 146 -8.89 -13.60 -16.38
N ASN A 147 -8.77 -14.17 -15.17
CA ASN A 147 -7.59 -13.99 -14.32
C ASN A 147 -6.30 -14.42 -15.03
N ARG A 148 -6.30 -15.62 -15.65
CA ARG A 148 -5.16 -16.10 -16.43
C ARG A 148 -4.80 -15.17 -17.59
N PHE A 149 -5.79 -14.62 -18.28
CA PHE A 149 -5.56 -13.64 -19.35
C PHE A 149 -4.92 -12.36 -18.78
N LEU A 150 -5.43 -11.84 -17.68
CA LEU A 150 -4.89 -10.63 -17.03
C LEU A 150 -3.47 -10.86 -16.49
N CYS A 151 -3.22 -11.98 -15.79
CA CYS A 151 -1.88 -12.38 -15.35
C CYS A 151 -0.89 -12.45 -16.53
N GLY A 152 -1.35 -13.01 -17.67
CA GLY A 152 -0.55 -13.02 -18.89
C GLY A 152 -0.17 -11.61 -19.38
N ARG A 153 -1.09 -10.64 -19.29
CA ARG A 153 -0.82 -9.24 -19.69
C ARG A 153 0.18 -8.57 -18.73
N LYS A 154 0.07 -8.79 -17.43
CA LYS A 154 1.04 -8.33 -16.43
C LYS A 154 2.41 -8.97 -16.68
N SER A 155 2.47 -10.26 -16.92
CA SER A 155 3.72 -10.98 -17.23
C SER A 155 4.37 -10.48 -18.53
N ASP A 156 3.58 -10.10 -19.54
CA ASP A 156 4.12 -9.47 -20.76
C ASP A 156 4.77 -8.12 -20.43
N MET A 157 4.14 -7.28 -19.59
CA MET A 157 4.71 -6.00 -19.14
C MET A 157 6.02 -6.20 -18.36
N ILE A 158 6.05 -7.14 -17.43
CA ILE A 158 7.25 -7.49 -16.64
C ILE A 158 8.40 -7.84 -17.59
N ARG A 159 8.18 -8.77 -18.52
CA ARG A 159 9.19 -9.17 -19.53
C ARG A 159 9.67 -8.00 -20.39
N LEU A 160 8.79 -7.05 -20.71
CA LEU A 160 9.18 -5.86 -21.47
C LEU A 160 10.10 -4.94 -20.68
N ILE A 161 9.87 -4.77 -19.37
CA ILE A 161 10.74 -3.98 -18.49
C ILE A 161 12.11 -4.66 -18.40
N GLU A 162 12.15 -5.95 -18.07
CA GLU A 162 13.39 -6.74 -17.94
C GLU A 162 14.22 -6.76 -19.20
N ALA A 163 13.59 -6.89 -20.37
CA ALA A 163 14.29 -6.99 -21.65
C ALA A 163 14.81 -5.65 -22.20
N ASN A 164 14.26 -4.49 -21.74
CA ASN A 164 14.54 -3.20 -22.38
C ASN A 164 15.06 -2.13 -21.39
N SER A 165 15.28 -2.47 -20.12
CA SER A 165 15.74 -1.50 -19.11
C SER A 165 16.43 -2.16 -17.94
N ASP A 166 17.01 -1.33 -17.06
CA ASP A 166 17.57 -1.69 -15.75
C ASP A 166 16.59 -1.41 -14.60
N PHE A 167 15.34 -1.05 -14.90
CA PHE A 167 14.32 -0.82 -13.90
C PHE A 167 13.86 -2.12 -13.24
N GLN A 168 13.54 -2.04 -11.95
CA GLN A 168 12.95 -3.15 -11.22
C GLN A 168 11.49 -3.35 -11.66
N PRO A 169 11.10 -4.50 -12.23
CA PRO A 169 9.73 -4.77 -12.61
C PRO A 169 8.86 -5.05 -11.39
N PRO A 170 7.52 -4.92 -11.50
CA PRO A 170 6.61 -5.42 -10.48
C PRO A 170 6.64 -6.95 -10.39
N CYS A 171 6.27 -7.51 -9.24
CA CYS A 171 6.18 -8.96 -9.04
C CYS A 171 5.05 -9.60 -9.86
N HIS A 172 5.19 -10.87 -10.19
CA HIS A 172 4.09 -11.68 -10.69
C HIS A 172 3.00 -11.83 -9.61
N PHE A 173 1.74 -11.86 -10.00
CA PHE A 173 0.62 -11.93 -9.06
C PHE A 173 0.61 -13.23 -8.22
N GLU A 174 1.20 -14.30 -8.74
CA GLU A 174 1.40 -15.55 -8.01
C GLU A 174 2.27 -15.34 -6.76
N ASN A 175 3.28 -14.47 -6.84
CA ASN A 175 4.13 -14.11 -5.70
C ASN A 175 3.33 -13.31 -4.66
N THR A 176 2.46 -12.41 -5.11
CA THR A 176 1.55 -11.64 -4.25
C THR A 176 0.60 -12.59 -3.48
N ILE A 177 0.04 -13.62 -4.15
CA ILE A 177 -0.78 -14.65 -3.49
C ILE A 177 0.05 -15.44 -2.47
N GLU A 178 1.25 -15.87 -2.82
CA GLU A 178 2.12 -16.65 -1.91
C GLU A 178 2.53 -15.83 -0.69
N SER A 179 2.70 -14.52 -0.83
CA SER A 179 3.02 -13.58 0.26
C SER A 179 1.96 -13.53 1.37
N THR A 180 0.75 -14.06 1.14
CA THR A 180 -0.27 -14.20 2.20
C THR A 180 0.00 -15.37 3.16
N ARG A 181 0.82 -16.35 2.72
CA ARG A 181 0.98 -17.62 3.44
C ARG A 181 1.57 -17.43 4.83
N GLY A 182 0.80 -17.87 5.82
CA GLY A 182 1.20 -17.77 7.22
C GLY A 182 1.03 -16.39 7.86
N TYR A 183 0.46 -15.41 7.14
CA TYR A 183 0.13 -14.08 7.66
C TYR A 183 -1.39 -13.86 7.73
N ILE A 184 -2.12 -14.16 6.65
CA ILE A 184 -3.56 -13.97 6.60
C ILE A 184 -4.21 -15.00 5.68
N GLY A 185 -5.45 -15.39 5.99
CA GLY A 185 -6.23 -16.27 5.12
C GLY A 185 -6.89 -15.51 3.96
N LYS A 186 -6.87 -16.08 2.76
CA LYS A 186 -7.50 -15.48 1.56
C LYS A 186 -9.02 -15.32 1.66
N GLY A 187 -9.68 -15.92 2.65
CA GLY A 187 -11.10 -15.67 2.97
C GLY A 187 -11.37 -14.27 3.51
N VAL A 188 -10.36 -13.55 4.00
CA VAL A 188 -10.45 -12.15 4.43
C VAL A 188 -10.32 -11.24 3.21
N LYS A 189 -11.43 -11.03 2.50
CA LYS A 189 -11.44 -10.46 1.13
C LYS A 189 -12.39 -9.26 0.95
N MET A 190 -12.91 -8.68 2.01
CA MET A 190 -13.72 -7.47 1.93
C MET A 190 -12.84 -6.25 1.71
N GLY A 191 -13.25 -5.38 0.77
CA GLY A 191 -12.40 -4.28 0.29
C GLY A 191 -11.12 -4.81 -0.35
N GLU A 192 -9.98 -4.26 0.00
CA GLU A 192 -8.65 -4.73 -0.40
C GLU A 192 -8.25 -6.04 0.31
N GLY A 193 -8.85 -6.31 1.46
CA GLY A 193 -8.71 -7.56 2.20
C GLY A 193 -7.27 -8.06 2.32
N TRP A 194 -7.04 -9.34 2.00
CA TRP A 194 -5.73 -9.98 2.10
C TRP A 194 -4.66 -9.34 1.19
N LEU A 195 -5.05 -8.59 0.15
CA LEU A 195 -4.10 -7.91 -0.73
C LEU A 195 -3.24 -6.90 0.02
N LEU A 196 -3.81 -6.16 0.99
CA LEU A 196 -3.05 -5.22 1.84
C LEU A 196 -1.90 -5.90 2.57
N THR A 197 -2.18 -7.06 3.17
CA THR A 197 -1.16 -7.86 3.87
C THR A 197 -0.13 -8.38 2.88
N ALA A 198 -0.57 -8.88 1.73
CA ALA A 198 0.28 -9.42 0.69
C ALA A 198 1.25 -8.37 0.14
N GLU A 199 0.76 -7.16 -0.17
CA GLU A 199 1.59 -6.04 -0.64
C GLU A 199 2.68 -5.67 0.38
N MET A 200 2.37 -5.60 1.69
CA MET A 200 3.40 -5.32 2.71
C MET A 200 4.47 -6.41 2.77
N VAL A 201 4.06 -7.68 2.73
CA VAL A 201 5.01 -8.81 2.78
C VAL A 201 5.84 -8.89 1.49
N GLU A 202 5.22 -8.67 0.34
CA GLU A 202 5.87 -8.63 -0.97
C GLU A 202 6.93 -7.52 -1.03
N LEU A 203 6.61 -6.31 -0.55
CA LEU A 203 7.56 -5.20 -0.46
C LEU A 203 8.81 -5.59 0.34
N ILE A 204 8.64 -6.27 1.47
CA ILE A 204 9.76 -6.68 2.32
C ILE A 204 10.57 -7.81 1.66
N GLN A 205 9.90 -8.84 1.15
CA GLN A 205 10.55 -10.08 0.72
C GLN A 205 11.11 -10.02 -0.70
N HIS A 206 10.40 -9.35 -1.61
CA HIS A 206 10.79 -9.31 -3.03
C HIS A 206 11.43 -7.99 -3.45
N TYR A 207 10.99 -6.87 -2.89
CA TYR A 207 11.56 -5.56 -3.24
C TYR A 207 12.64 -5.09 -2.24
N HIS A 208 12.80 -5.81 -1.11
CA HIS A 208 13.69 -5.42 0.00
C HIS A 208 13.39 -4.02 0.54
N VAL A 209 12.12 -3.64 0.51
CA VAL A 209 11.60 -2.37 1.03
C VAL A 209 11.03 -2.61 2.43
N ASN A 210 11.81 -2.28 3.44
CA ASN A 210 11.47 -2.53 4.84
C ASN A 210 10.65 -1.40 5.47
N ASN A 211 10.73 -0.18 4.92
CA ASN A 211 10.00 0.99 5.42
C ASN A 211 8.69 1.10 4.68
N ILE A 212 7.56 1.01 5.38
CA ILE A 212 6.23 0.95 4.76
C ILE A 212 5.28 1.91 5.45
N VAL A 213 4.61 2.75 4.66
CA VAL A 213 3.48 3.58 5.09
C VAL A 213 2.19 2.88 4.65
N CYS A 214 1.37 2.46 5.62
CA CYS A 214 0.05 1.93 5.37
C CYS A 214 -0.97 3.07 5.51
N THR A 215 -1.53 3.52 4.39
CA THR A 215 -2.45 4.65 4.30
C THR A 215 -3.89 4.19 4.40
N GLN A 216 -4.71 4.88 5.18
CA GLN A 216 -6.10 4.49 5.34
C GLN A 216 -6.98 5.66 5.78
N PRO A 217 -8.27 5.67 5.42
CA PRO A 217 -9.23 6.55 6.07
C PRO A 217 -9.50 6.08 7.50
N PHE A 218 -9.84 7.01 8.39
CA PHE A 218 -10.25 6.66 9.74
C PHE A 218 -11.47 5.73 9.72
N GLY A 219 -11.44 4.68 10.54
CA GLY A 219 -12.54 3.71 10.64
C GLY A 219 -12.66 2.73 9.47
N CYS A 220 -11.74 2.70 8.53
CA CYS A 220 -11.73 1.71 7.45
C CYS A 220 -11.49 0.30 8.00
N LEU A 221 -12.55 -0.53 8.04
CA LEU A 221 -12.51 -1.86 8.64
C LEU A 221 -11.49 -2.79 7.96
N PRO A 222 -11.45 -2.94 6.60
CA PRO A 222 -10.45 -3.78 5.94
C PRO A 222 -9.02 -3.39 6.31
N ASN A 223 -8.71 -2.10 6.34
CA ASN A 223 -7.37 -1.63 6.69
C ASN A 223 -7.03 -1.85 8.18
N HIS A 224 -8.00 -1.73 9.09
CA HIS A 224 -7.78 -2.04 10.50
C HIS A 224 -7.45 -3.53 10.71
N ILE A 225 -8.10 -4.43 9.98
CA ILE A 225 -7.88 -5.88 10.09
C ILE A 225 -6.64 -6.30 9.30
N CYS A 226 -6.59 -6.01 8.00
CA CYS A 226 -5.58 -6.53 7.07
C CYS A 226 -4.34 -5.65 6.94
N GLY A 227 -4.42 -4.38 7.36
CA GLY A 227 -3.29 -3.46 7.47
C GLY A 227 -2.74 -3.42 8.89
N LYS A 228 -3.37 -2.68 9.81
CA LYS A 228 -2.90 -2.51 11.20
C LYS A 228 -2.85 -3.83 11.98
N GLY A 229 -3.89 -4.67 11.87
CA GLY A 229 -4.03 -5.89 12.66
C GLY A 229 -2.93 -6.92 12.40
N VAL A 230 -2.38 -6.95 11.19
CA VAL A 230 -1.33 -7.90 10.78
C VAL A 230 0.09 -7.38 10.96
N MET A 231 0.29 -6.10 11.26
CA MET A 231 1.63 -5.49 11.38
C MET A 231 2.50 -6.20 12.41
N ARG A 232 1.91 -6.68 13.50
CA ARG A 232 2.63 -7.39 14.55
C ARG A 232 3.23 -8.68 14.01
N ILE A 233 2.42 -9.53 13.38
CA ILE A 233 2.89 -10.81 12.82
C ILE A 233 3.89 -10.61 11.68
N ILE A 234 3.73 -9.53 10.89
CA ILE A 234 4.71 -9.19 9.85
C ILE A 234 6.06 -8.86 10.51
N LYS A 235 6.08 -8.02 11.55
CA LYS A 235 7.30 -7.64 12.26
C LYS A 235 7.96 -8.79 13.02
N GLU A 236 7.16 -9.70 13.59
CA GLU A 236 7.68 -10.91 14.26
C GLU A 236 8.42 -11.83 13.27
N LYS A 237 7.92 -11.96 12.04
CA LYS A 237 8.53 -12.79 11.00
C LYS A 237 9.60 -12.06 10.17
N ASN A 238 9.55 -10.74 10.13
CA ASN A 238 10.50 -9.88 9.41
C ASN A 238 10.96 -8.77 10.37
N PRO A 239 11.94 -9.03 11.25
CA PRO A 239 12.37 -8.09 12.28
C PRO A 239 12.85 -6.72 11.74
N GLN A 240 13.33 -6.70 10.47
CA GLN A 240 13.74 -5.49 9.76
C GLN A 240 12.55 -4.60 9.34
N ALA A 241 11.31 -5.07 9.40
CA ALA A 241 10.14 -4.34 8.95
C ALA A 241 9.86 -3.11 9.82
N ASN A 242 9.82 -1.94 9.20
CA ASN A 242 9.56 -0.64 9.82
C ASN A 242 8.28 -0.05 9.23
N ILE A 243 7.13 -0.51 9.76
CA ILE A 243 5.80 -0.23 9.22
C ILE A 243 5.09 0.78 10.11
N VAL A 244 4.53 1.83 9.51
CA VAL A 244 3.67 2.82 10.16
C VAL A 244 2.31 2.91 9.48
N ALA A 245 1.22 2.88 10.26
CA ALA A 245 -0.11 3.16 9.75
C ALA A 245 -0.43 4.64 9.95
N VAL A 246 -0.97 5.27 8.92
CA VAL A 246 -1.35 6.68 8.93
C VAL A 246 -2.81 6.80 8.51
N ASP A 247 -3.61 7.38 9.40
CA ASP A 247 -5.02 7.66 9.13
C ASP A 247 -5.15 9.03 8.44
N TYR A 248 -5.91 9.05 7.34
CA TYR A 248 -6.23 10.25 6.59
C TYR A 248 -7.73 10.51 6.69
N ASP A 249 -8.09 11.57 7.38
CA ASP A 249 -9.45 12.08 7.47
C ASP A 249 -9.43 13.61 7.67
N SER A 250 -10.59 14.24 7.58
CA SER A 250 -10.74 15.70 7.69
C SER A 250 -10.39 16.25 9.08
N SER A 251 -10.38 15.42 10.11
CA SER A 251 -10.06 15.81 11.51
C SER A 251 -8.60 15.54 11.84
N ALA A 252 -7.90 14.73 11.05
CA ALA A 252 -6.51 14.38 11.31
C ALA A 252 -5.56 15.54 10.94
N SER A 253 -4.71 15.91 11.88
CA SER A 253 -3.69 16.93 11.64
C SER A 253 -2.61 16.43 10.66
N LYS A 254 -2.41 17.15 9.56
CA LYS A 254 -1.33 16.91 8.60
C LYS A 254 0.03 16.83 9.30
N VAL A 255 0.26 17.66 10.30
CA VAL A 255 1.51 17.66 11.07
C VAL A 255 1.72 16.35 11.82
N ASN A 256 0.65 15.81 12.45
CA ASN A 256 0.73 14.54 13.15
C ASN A 256 0.98 13.36 12.18
N GLN A 257 0.36 13.38 11.00
CA GLN A 257 0.61 12.38 9.95
C GLN A 257 2.08 12.42 9.51
N GLN A 258 2.60 13.60 9.18
CA GLN A 258 3.99 13.78 8.78
C GLN A 258 4.97 13.42 9.89
N ASN A 259 4.69 13.75 11.16
CA ASN A 259 5.56 13.40 12.28
C ASN A 259 5.69 11.89 12.47
N ARG A 260 4.60 11.13 12.27
CA ARG A 260 4.65 9.65 12.31
C ARG A 260 5.55 9.08 11.22
N ILE A 261 5.46 9.63 10.00
CA ILE A 261 6.30 9.23 8.87
C ILE A 261 7.76 9.64 9.13
N LYS A 262 8.02 10.86 9.61
CA LYS A 262 9.37 11.33 9.96
C LYS A 262 10.03 10.47 11.03
N LEU A 263 9.26 9.99 12.02
CA LEU A 263 9.78 9.06 13.03
C LEU A 263 10.20 7.72 12.40
N MET A 264 9.36 7.19 11.47
CA MET A 264 9.71 5.99 10.71
C MET A 264 11.00 6.21 9.89
N LEU A 265 11.12 7.36 9.20
CA LEU A 265 12.30 7.70 8.41
C LEU A 265 13.55 7.93 9.28
N ALA A 266 13.41 8.50 10.47
CA ALA A 266 14.51 8.64 11.42
C ALA A 266 15.08 7.27 11.81
N ASN A 267 14.21 6.29 12.12
CA ASN A 267 14.63 4.92 12.38
C ASN A 267 15.33 4.29 11.16
N ALA A 268 14.80 4.52 9.96
CA ALA A 268 15.39 4.00 8.72
C ALA A 268 16.80 4.60 8.48
N ARG A 269 17.00 5.89 8.76
CA ARG A 269 18.30 6.56 8.64
C ARG A 269 19.31 6.04 9.66
N LEU A 270 18.88 5.77 10.90
CA LEU A 270 19.75 5.16 11.93
C LEU A 270 20.21 3.75 11.50
N ILE A 271 19.29 2.93 11.02
CA ILE A 271 19.62 1.58 10.53
C ILE A 271 20.60 1.65 9.34
N ALA A 272 20.35 2.55 8.38
CA ALA A 272 21.25 2.77 7.24
C ALA A 272 22.66 3.24 7.67
N ALA A 273 22.76 3.98 8.79
CA ALA A 273 24.02 4.41 9.39
C ALA A 273 24.68 3.31 10.26
N GLY A 274 24.15 2.09 10.29
CA GLY A 274 24.66 0.99 11.13
C GLY A 274 24.40 1.16 12.63
N GLN A 275 23.46 2.02 13.01
CA GLN A 275 23.09 2.26 14.40
C GLN A 275 21.79 1.50 14.72
N ASN A 276 21.71 0.92 15.91
CA ASN A 276 20.47 0.31 16.36
C ASN A 276 19.44 1.40 16.70
N PRO A 277 18.19 1.33 16.16
CA PRO A 277 17.15 2.23 16.61
C PRO A 277 16.89 2.03 18.12
N PRO A 278 16.48 3.08 18.85
CA PRO A 278 16.18 2.96 20.26
C PRO A 278 15.16 1.84 20.48
N SER A 279 15.50 0.89 21.37
CA SER A 279 14.57 -0.17 21.77
C SER A 279 13.30 0.48 22.32
N LYS A 280 12.12 -0.02 21.90
CA LYS A 280 10.88 0.41 22.55
C LYS A 280 11.01 0.13 24.05
N PRO A 281 10.60 1.07 24.92
CA PRO A 281 10.49 0.78 26.33
C PRO A 281 9.62 -0.46 26.53
N ASP A 282 10.08 -1.38 27.37
CA ASP A 282 9.33 -2.60 27.68
C ASP A 282 7.92 -2.23 28.16
N ARG A 283 6.90 -2.93 27.66
CA ARG A 283 5.49 -2.69 28.04
C ARG A 283 5.27 -2.69 29.56
N GLU A 284 6.12 -3.38 30.31
CA GLU A 284 6.10 -3.37 31.77
C GLU A 284 6.48 -2.00 32.35
N GLN A 285 7.37 -1.25 31.69
CA GLN A 285 7.75 0.10 32.11
C GLN A 285 6.66 1.14 31.78
N GLU A 286 5.97 1.01 30.62
CA GLU A 286 4.84 1.86 30.27
C GLU A 286 3.63 1.61 31.20
N GLN A 287 3.34 0.35 31.56
CA GLN A 287 2.26 0.03 32.50
C GLN A 287 2.60 0.48 33.92
N SER A 288 3.85 0.37 34.34
CA SER A 288 4.31 0.87 35.64
C SER A 288 4.27 2.40 35.72
N ALA A 289 4.63 3.12 34.63
CA ALA A 289 4.55 4.57 34.57
C ALA A 289 3.08 5.05 34.57
N ALA A 290 2.19 4.42 33.80
CA ALA A 290 0.76 4.75 33.78
C ALA A 290 0.09 4.50 35.14
N GLN A 291 0.40 3.39 35.82
CA GLN A 291 -0.10 3.10 37.18
C GLN A 291 0.47 4.06 38.24
N GLY A 292 1.70 4.54 38.04
CA GLY A 292 2.30 5.58 38.89
C GLY A 292 1.62 6.94 38.76
N GLU A 293 1.23 7.31 37.53
CA GLU A 293 0.48 8.56 37.27
C GLU A 293 -0.96 8.50 37.81
N GLU A 294 -1.67 7.39 37.65
CA GLU A 294 -3.01 7.20 38.24
C GLU A 294 -3.00 7.24 39.76
N ARG A 295 -1.99 6.65 40.41
CA ARG A 295 -1.81 6.75 41.86
C ARG A 295 -1.51 8.18 42.31
N ASN A 296 -0.78 8.94 41.55
CA ASN A 296 -0.44 10.33 41.88
C ASN A 296 -1.61 11.30 41.64
N GLN A 297 -2.51 11.00 40.69
CA GLN A 297 -3.73 11.75 40.47
C GLN A 297 -4.81 11.46 41.52
N SER A 298 -4.94 10.20 41.95
CA SER A 298 -5.89 9.84 43.03
C SER A 298 -5.46 10.35 44.40
N ALA A 299 -4.16 10.58 44.62
CA ALA A 299 -3.65 11.19 45.87
C ALA A 299 -3.87 12.72 45.95
N LYS A 300 -4.20 13.38 44.83
CA LYS A 300 -4.43 14.86 44.75
C LYS A 300 -5.87 15.28 44.78
N LEU A 301 -6.84 14.36 44.86
CA LEU A 301 -8.26 14.70 45.01
C LEU A 301 -8.58 15.10 46.46
N PRO A 302 -9.14 16.31 46.72
CA PRO A 302 -9.52 16.71 48.07
C PRO A 302 -10.61 15.79 48.57
N LYS A 303 -10.42 15.27 49.81
CA LYS A 303 -11.44 14.50 50.57
C LYS A 303 -12.66 15.38 50.83
N GLY A 304 -13.70 15.23 50.01
CA GLY A 304 -14.94 15.97 50.26
C GLY A 304 -15.93 16.00 49.11
N PHE A 305 -16.28 14.88 48.53
CA PHE A 305 -17.53 14.75 47.77
C PHE A 305 -18.08 13.32 47.98
N ALA A 306 -18.95 13.22 48.96
CA ALA A 306 -19.79 12.03 49.13
C ALA A 306 -20.92 12.13 48.09
N ALA A 307 -20.86 11.36 47.02
CA ALA A 307 -21.97 11.25 46.07
C ALA A 307 -23.05 10.37 46.67
N SER A 308 -24.25 10.97 46.86
CA SER A 308 -25.47 10.25 47.18
C SER A 308 -25.80 9.28 46.03
N ARG A 309 -25.81 7.99 46.34
CA ARG A 309 -26.35 6.97 45.43
C ARG A 309 -27.87 7.06 45.46
N THR A 310 -28.47 7.47 44.36
CA THR A 310 -29.87 7.18 44.03
C THR A 310 -29.89 5.86 43.24
N GLU A 311 -30.66 4.90 43.78
CA GLU A 311 -30.92 3.61 43.12
C GLU A 311 -31.82 3.85 41.89
N PRO A 312 -31.64 3.12 40.77
CA PRO A 312 -32.56 3.18 39.65
C PRO A 312 -33.83 2.36 39.94
N GLU A 313 -34.99 2.98 39.77
CA GLU A 313 -36.31 2.34 39.77
C GLU A 313 -36.42 1.34 38.62
N GLU A 314 -36.86 0.12 38.93
CA GLU A 314 -37.28 -0.90 37.97
C GLU A 314 -38.55 -0.49 37.26
N GLU A 315 -38.51 -0.09 36.02
CA GLU A 315 -39.65 0.09 35.15
C GLU A 315 -40.05 -1.23 34.50
N LYS A 316 -41.18 -1.79 34.97
CA LYS A 316 -41.83 -2.97 34.40
C LYS A 316 -42.36 -2.62 33.00
N LEU A 317 -41.76 -3.19 31.94
CA LEU A 317 -42.40 -3.24 30.63
C LEU A 317 -43.41 -4.38 30.58
N ALA A 318 -44.69 -3.99 30.56
CA ALA A 318 -45.82 -4.88 30.24
C ALA A 318 -45.93 -5.00 28.70
N THR A 319 -46.17 -6.23 28.30
CA THR A 319 -46.63 -6.80 27.03
C THR A 319 -47.63 -5.96 26.24
N VAL A 320 -47.39 -5.67 24.97
CA VAL A 320 -48.33 -5.90 23.83
C VAL A 320 -47.52 -6.24 22.59
#